data_11282723f6b0a876312bf6d5650982c4
#
_entry.id   11282723f6b0a876312bf6d5650982c4
#
_cell.length_a   1.000
_cell.length_b   1.000
_cell.length_c   1.000
_cell.angle_alpha   90.00
_cell.angle_beta   90.00
_cell.angle_gamma   90.00
#
_symmetry.space_group_name_H-M   'P 1'
#
loop_
_entity.id
_entity.type
_entity.pdbx_description
1 polymer ?
#
loop_
_entity_poly.entity_id
_entity_poly.type
_entity_poly.pdbx_seq_one_letter_code
_entity_poly.pdbx_strand_id
1 'polypeptide(L)'
;MYHIESAGLTDVGMKRKNNEDSLFLDDRKQFYVVADGMGGHQAGEIASNLVVETLWDYIKRFNGDDTVEELDDPDESLSKEANRLLSGIHLANKSVHQASQGNESYRGMGSTVSTVYFTGSTLIAANVGDSPIYLIHDGNLELLSVTHTVLAEQRAMDPDNTKQLGNEFKHMLTRAMGVNETVQADISEIQCFKGDMLVIGSDGLIEKITPEEIHEIVAKEKPEKACRKLVDLSNQRGGGDNVTVVVLKIKNAKSSKGGFFKFLSKIFN
;
A
#
# COMPACT_ATOMS: atom_id res chain seq x y z
N MET A 1 -6.41 19.68 6.97
CA MET A 1 -5.06 19.14 6.72
C MET A 1 -4.58 18.54 8.01
N TYR A 2 -4.16 17.29 7.99
CA TYR A 2 -3.57 16.61 9.13
C TYR A 2 -2.14 17.12 9.38
N HIS A 3 -1.70 17.05 10.62
CA HIS A 3 -0.29 17.19 10.96
C HIS A 3 0.25 15.78 11.18
N ILE A 4 1.03 15.30 10.23
CA ILE A 4 1.58 13.94 10.19
C ILE A 4 3.07 14.02 10.43
N GLU A 5 3.59 13.12 11.27
CA GLU A 5 5.01 12.83 11.40
C GLU A 5 5.23 11.49 10.70
N SER A 6 6.02 11.49 9.65
CA SER A 6 6.25 10.31 8.81
C SER A 6 7.72 9.92 8.74
N ALA A 7 7.96 8.66 8.44
CA ALA A 7 9.25 8.15 8.00
C ALA A 7 9.04 6.90 7.16
N GLY A 8 9.99 6.64 6.27
CA GLY A 8 10.05 5.42 5.49
C GLY A 8 11.48 4.89 5.41
N LEU A 9 11.61 3.60 5.26
CA LEU A 9 12.89 2.91 5.08
C LEU A 9 12.67 1.70 4.18
N THR A 10 13.58 1.52 3.24
CA THR A 10 13.69 0.31 2.40
C THR A 10 15.07 -0.29 2.54
N ASP A 11 15.16 -1.61 2.52
CA ASP A 11 16.40 -2.38 2.66
C ASP A 11 16.36 -3.61 1.77
N VAL A 12 17.48 -3.96 1.18
CA VAL A 12 17.59 -5.10 0.26
C VAL A 12 17.38 -6.45 0.95
N GLY A 13 17.42 -6.47 2.28
CA GLY A 13 17.39 -7.70 3.06
C GLY A 13 18.74 -8.42 3.06
N MET A 14 18.75 -9.67 3.56
CA MET A 14 20.00 -10.44 3.75
C MET A 14 20.22 -11.49 2.65
N LYS A 15 19.23 -11.73 1.79
CA LYS A 15 19.28 -12.82 0.78
C LYS A 15 19.21 -12.31 -0.66
N ARG A 16 18.53 -11.22 -0.89
CA ARG A 16 18.39 -10.62 -2.22
C ARG A 16 19.66 -9.86 -2.61
N LYS A 17 19.90 -9.70 -3.91
CA LYS A 17 21.03 -8.93 -4.45
C LYS A 17 20.60 -7.49 -4.79
N ASN A 18 19.37 -7.35 -5.25
CA ASN A 18 18.77 -6.09 -5.66
C ASN A 18 17.57 -5.79 -4.77
N ASN A 19 17.27 -4.52 -4.62
CA ASN A 19 16.05 -4.08 -3.99
C ASN A 19 15.04 -3.75 -5.08
N GLU A 20 13.97 -4.53 -5.15
CA GLU A 20 12.89 -4.36 -6.11
C GLU A 20 11.69 -3.60 -5.49
N ASP A 21 11.77 -3.28 -4.18
CA ASP A 21 10.81 -2.43 -3.52
C ASP A 21 11.07 -0.94 -3.83
N SER A 22 10.00 -0.17 -3.87
CA SER A 22 10.03 1.29 -3.99
C SER A 22 9.10 1.93 -2.98
N LEU A 23 9.48 3.11 -2.48
CA LEU A 23 8.63 3.89 -1.59
C LEU A 23 8.66 5.38 -1.95
N PHE A 24 7.58 6.08 -1.62
CA PHE A 24 7.52 7.53 -1.75
C PHE A 24 6.73 8.16 -0.60
N LEU A 25 7.21 9.29 -0.10
CA LEU A 25 6.59 10.07 0.96
C LEU A 25 6.59 11.55 0.60
N ASP A 26 5.42 12.18 0.70
CA ASP A 26 5.29 13.64 0.63
C ASP A 26 4.33 14.14 1.72
N ASP A 27 4.89 14.70 2.80
CA ASP A 27 4.12 15.24 3.93
C ASP A 27 3.31 16.49 3.55
N ARG A 28 3.72 17.24 2.53
CA ARG A 28 3.00 18.43 2.09
C ARG A 28 1.73 18.07 1.33
N LYS A 29 1.82 17.02 0.51
CA LYS A 29 0.69 16.46 -0.22
C LYS A 29 -0.05 15.41 0.59
N GLN A 30 0.56 14.96 1.69
CA GLN A 30 0.04 13.89 2.54
C GLN A 30 -0.23 12.60 1.74
N PHE A 31 0.73 12.26 0.87
CA PHE A 31 0.67 11.12 -0.05
C PHE A 31 1.86 10.19 0.21
N TYR A 32 1.56 8.91 0.37
CA TYR A 32 2.54 7.88 0.76
C TYR A 32 2.28 6.60 0.00
N VAL A 33 3.34 6.00 -0.53
CA VAL A 33 3.25 4.79 -1.37
C VAL A 33 4.35 3.81 -0.99
N VAL A 34 4.02 2.53 -0.99
CA VAL A 34 4.94 1.39 -1.03
C VAL A 34 4.54 0.53 -2.23
N ALA A 35 5.52 0.12 -3.00
CA ALA A 35 5.35 -0.78 -4.13
C ALA A 35 6.44 -1.86 -4.07
N ASP A 36 6.02 -3.12 -4.13
CA ASP A 36 6.88 -4.30 -4.13
C ASP A 36 6.93 -4.86 -5.55
N GLY A 37 8.10 -4.80 -6.14
CA GLY A 37 8.32 -5.15 -7.53
C GLY A 37 8.60 -6.63 -7.72
N MET A 38 7.98 -7.23 -8.72
CA MET A 38 8.21 -8.61 -9.10
C MET A 38 8.64 -8.72 -10.55
N GLY A 39 9.60 -9.62 -10.81
CA GLY A 39 10.10 -9.89 -12.15
C GLY A 39 11.49 -10.52 -12.14
N GLY A 40 11.92 -11.03 -13.28
CA GLY A 40 13.29 -11.54 -13.41
C GLY A 40 14.31 -10.41 -13.56
N HIS A 41 15.49 -10.56 -12.96
CA HIS A 41 16.63 -9.63 -13.05
C HIS A 41 16.36 -8.26 -12.44
N GLN A 42 16.23 -7.20 -13.23
CA GLN A 42 15.98 -5.81 -12.80
C GLN A 42 14.53 -5.36 -13.09
N ALA A 43 13.69 -6.27 -13.57
CA ALA A 43 12.37 -5.90 -14.05
C ALA A 43 11.41 -5.52 -12.91
N GLY A 44 11.54 -6.14 -11.73
CA GLY A 44 10.78 -5.79 -10.54
C GLY A 44 11.07 -4.36 -10.05
N GLU A 45 12.35 -3.98 -9.96
CA GLU A 45 12.76 -2.62 -9.59
C GLU A 45 12.17 -1.57 -10.55
N ILE A 46 12.18 -1.86 -11.86
CA ILE A 46 11.60 -0.96 -12.86
C ILE A 46 10.08 -0.86 -12.68
N ALA A 47 9.42 -1.98 -12.42
CA ALA A 47 7.97 -2.00 -12.23
C ALA A 47 7.54 -1.20 -11.01
N SER A 48 8.15 -1.41 -9.85
CA SER A 48 7.82 -0.70 -8.61
C SER A 48 8.11 0.80 -8.71
N ASN A 49 9.25 1.18 -9.28
CA ASN A 49 9.59 2.58 -9.54
C ASN A 49 8.57 3.25 -10.47
N LEU A 50 8.20 2.58 -11.57
CA LEU A 50 7.24 3.12 -12.53
C LEU A 50 5.84 3.30 -11.92
N VAL A 51 5.42 2.40 -11.03
CA VAL A 51 4.18 2.57 -10.25
C VAL A 51 4.26 3.83 -9.39
N VAL A 52 5.31 3.98 -8.60
CA VAL A 52 5.48 5.11 -7.68
C VAL A 52 5.56 6.44 -8.43
N GLU A 53 6.39 6.51 -9.47
CA GLU A 53 6.58 7.73 -10.28
C GLU A 53 5.29 8.14 -10.99
N THR A 54 4.58 7.19 -11.61
CA THR A 54 3.34 7.48 -12.33
C THR A 54 2.26 7.99 -11.38
N LEU A 55 2.09 7.33 -10.24
CA LEU A 55 1.13 7.76 -9.21
C LEU A 55 1.45 9.16 -8.70
N TRP A 56 2.72 9.44 -8.36
CA TRP A 56 3.12 10.75 -7.89
C TRP A 56 2.90 11.82 -8.95
N ASP A 57 3.32 11.54 -10.20
CA ASP A 57 3.16 12.47 -11.32
C ASP A 57 1.70 12.80 -11.62
N TYR A 58 0.81 11.85 -11.38
CA TYR A 58 -0.62 12.05 -11.53
C TYR A 58 -1.20 12.87 -10.36
N ILE A 59 -0.97 12.43 -9.12
CA ILE A 59 -1.55 13.05 -7.92
C ILE A 59 -1.06 14.49 -7.73
N LYS A 60 0.20 14.80 -8.04
CA LYS A 60 0.71 16.18 -7.89
C LYS A 60 0.02 17.21 -8.78
N ARG A 61 -0.66 16.78 -9.87
CA ARG A 61 -1.41 17.67 -10.78
C ARG A 61 -2.68 18.23 -10.14
N PHE A 62 -3.25 17.54 -9.17
CA PHE A 62 -4.50 17.95 -8.48
C PHE A 62 -4.28 18.97 -7.37
N ASN A 63 -3.41 19.95 -7.59
CA ASN A 63 -3.13 21.04 -6.65
C ASN A 63 -4.18 22.16 -6.65
N GLY A 64 -5.47 21.80 -6.48
CA GLY A 64 -6.54 22.74 -6.57
C GLY A 64 -6.93 23.11 -8.02
N ASP A 65 -6.38 22.41 -8.98
CA ASP A 65 -6.79 22.54 -10.38
C ASP A 65 -7.87 21.50 -10.68
N ASP A 66 -9.11 21.92 -10.63
CA ASP A 66 -10.27 21.08 -10.96
C ASP A 66 -10.42 20.84 -12.48
N THR A 67 -9.54 21.43 -13.29
CA THR A 67 -9.54 21.27 -14.76
C THR A 67 -8.81 20.01 -15.23
N VAL A 68 -8.09 19.31 -14.34
CA VAL A 68 -7.46 18.03 -14.69
C VAL A 68 -8.56 16.99 -14.88
N GLU A 69 -8.67 16.49 -16.10
CA GLU A 69 -9.65 15.46 -16.46
C GLU A 69 -9.38 14.18 -15.67
N GLU A 70 -10.42 13.60 -15.12
CA GLU A 70 -10.42 12.26 -14.59
C GLU A 70 -10.34 11.28 -15.76
N LEU A 71 -9.51 10.24 -15.63
CA LEU A 71 -9.20 9.33 -16.75
C LEU A 71 -10.29 8.26 -16.96
N ASP A 72 -11.11 8.02 -15.94
CA ASP A 72 -12.11 6.97 -15.91
C ASP A 72 -13.48 7.55 -15.55
N ASP A 73 -14.53 6.81 -15.89
CA ASP A 73 -15.86 7.09 -15.38
C ASP A 73 -15.84 6.93 -13.83
N PRO A 74 -16.35 7.94 -13.09
CA PRO A 74 -16.27 7.92 -11.64
C PRO A 74 -17.17 6.83 -11.02
N ASP A 75 -16.66 6.16 -10.01
CA ASP A 75 -17.47 5.33 -9.12
C ASP A 75 -18.26 6.24 -8.17
N GLU A 76 -19.59 6.24 -8.30
CA GLU A 76 -20.48 7.09 -7.50
C GLU A 76 -20.43 6.76 -5.99
N SER A 77 -19.91 5.60 -5.60
CA SER A 77 -19.75 5.21 -4.20
C SER A 77 -18.51 5.81 -3.53
N LEU A 78 -17.58 6.36 -4.31
CA LEU A 78 -16.32 6.94 -3.87
C LEU A 78 -16.35 8.47 -3.91
N SER A 79 -15.54 9.10 -3.04
CA SER A 79 -15.29 10.53 -3.16
C SER A 79 -14.55 10.87 -4.45
N LYS A 80 -14.59 12.15 -4.83
CA LYS A 80 -13.83 12.67 -5.99
C LYS A 80 -12.34 12.37 -5.86
N GLU A 81 -11.79 12.53 -4.66
CA GLU A 81 -10.38 12.29 -4.38
C GLU A 81 -10.02 10.81 -4.43
N ALA A 82 -10.92 9.93 -4.00
CA ALA A 82 -10.74 8.49 -4.12
C ALA A 82 -10.79 8.03 -5.59
N ASN A 83 -11.73 8.57 -6.38
CA ASN A 83 -11.78 8.34 -7.83
C ASN A 83 -10.50 8.80 -8.54
N ARG A 84 -9.96 9.96 -8.13
CA ARG A 84 -8.67 10.45 -8.65
C ARG A 84 -7.53 9.50 -8.31
N LEU A 85 -7.48 8.97 -7.09
CA LEU A 85 -6.47 7.98 -6.72
C LEU A 85 -6.62 6.69 -7.53
N LEU A 86 -7.85 6.23 -7.74
CA LEU A 86 -8.16 5.06 -8.56
C LEU A 86 -7.69 5.25 -10.00
N SER A 87 -8.01 6.38 -10.63
CA SER A 87 -7.53 6.73 -11.97
C SER A 87 -5.99 6.75 -12.04
N GLY A 88 -5.33 7.25 -11.00
CA GLY A 88 -3.88 7.20 -10.89
C GLY A 88 -3.32 5.77 -10.86
N ILE A 89 -3.99 4.87 -10.12
CA ILE A 89 -3.62 3.44 -10.07
C ILE A 89 -3.83 2.79 -11.45
N HIS A 90 -4.93 3.05 -12.14
CA HIS A 90 -5.17 2.53 -13.48
C HIS A 90 -4.13 3.04 -14.48
N LEU A 91 -3.75 4.31 -14.41
CA LEU A 91 -2.68 4.88 -15.23
C LEU A 91 -1.33 4.21 -14.96
N ALA A 92 -0.98 4.01 -13.68
CA ALA A 92 0.24 3.33 -13.28
C ALA A 92 0.25 1.87 -13.78
N ASN A 93 -0.88 1.16 -13.64
CA ASN A 93 -1.02 -0.19 -14.19
C ASN A 93 -0.76 -0.23 -15.70
N LYS A 94 -1.40 0.66 -16.44
CA LYS A 94 -1.22 0.76 -17.89
C LYS A 94 0.24 1.06 -18.27
N SER A 95 0.91 1.93 -17.51
CA SER A 95 2.32 2.27 -17.75
C SER A 95 3.23 1.06 -17.58
N VAL A 96 3.06 0.29 -16.50
CA VAL A 96 3.84 -0.93 -16.26
C VAL A 96 3.52 -2.00 -17.31
N HIS A 97 2.24 -2.19 -17.63
CA HIS A 97 1.82 -3.16 -18.64
C HIS A 97 2.41 -2.85 -20.01
N GLN A 98 2.34 -1.60 -20.45
CA GLN A 98 2.92 -1.18 -21.75
C GLN A 98 4.44 -1.36 -21.76
N ALA A 99 5.15 -1.00 -20.68
CA ALA A 99 6.59 -1.21 -20.59
C ALA A 99 6.96 -2.70 -20.63
N SER A 100 6.17 -3.56 -19.96
CA SER A 100 6.33 -5.03 -19.99
C SER A 100 6.13 -5.61 -21.39
N GLN A 101 5.20 -5.08 -22.18
CA GLN A 101 4.95 -5.53 -23.56
C GLN A 101 5.96 -4.95 -24.56
N GLY A 102 6.48 -3.74 -24.29
CA GLY A 102 7.38 -3.01 -25.19
C GLY A 102 8.83 -3.49 -25.16
N ASN A 103 9.25 -4.24 -24.15
CA ASN A 103 10.63 -4.70 -23.98
C ASN A 103 10.67 -6.14 -23.46
N GLU A 104 11.31 -7.02 -24.23
CA GLU A 104 11.42 -8.45 -23.89
C GLU A 104 12.12 -8.68 -22.54
N SER A 105 13.07 -7.82 -22.17
CA SER A 105 13.74 -7.88 -20.86
C SER A 105 12.85 -7.55 -19.68
N TYR A 106 11.69 -6.92 -19.90
CA TYR A 106 10.72 -6.54 -18.89
C TYR A 106 9.46 -7.43 -18.92
N ARG A 107 9.48 -8.45 -19.78
CA ARG A 107 8.33 -9.35 -19.96
C ARG A 107 7.97 -10.04 -18.65
N GLY A 108 6.70 -9.89 -18.25
CA GLY A 108 6.18 -10.48 -17.04
C GLY A 108 6.54 -9.72 -15.75
N MET A 109 7.11 -8.51 -15.86
CA MET A 109 7.26 -7.65 -14.69
C MET A 109 5.91 -7.19 -14.17
N GLY A 110 5.85 -6.94 -12.88
CA GLY A 110 4.71 -6.38 -12.19
C GLY A 110 5.11 -5.78 -10.86
N SER A 111 4.14 -5.25 -10.15
CA SER A 111 4.37 -4.71 -8.81
C SER A 111 3.09 -4.80 -7.98
N THR A 112 3.22 -4.82 -6.66
CA THR A 112 2.14 -4.41 -5.77
C THR A 112 2.04 -2.89 -5.76
N VAL A 113 0.97 -2.36 -5.18
CA VAL A 113 0.89 -0.98 -4.71
C VAL A 113 0.05 -0.91 -3.45
N SER A 114 0.57 -0.25 -2.43
CA SER A 114 -0.16 0.13 -1.22
C SER A 114 0.06 1.60 -0.97
N THR A 115 -1.01 2.37 -0.98
CA THR A 115 -0.94 3.83 -0.91
C THR A 115 -1.97 4.39 0.05
N VAL A 116 -1.60 5.47 0.73
CA VAL A 116 -2.50 6.28 1.52
C VAL A 116 -2.40 7.75 1.13
N TYR A 117 -3.56 8.40 1.02
CA TYR A 117 -3.69 9.79 0.66
C TYR A 117 -4.66 10.48 1.63
N PHE A 118 -4.20 11.53 2.28
CA PHE A 118 -5.05 12.31 3.18
C PHE A 118 -5.57 13.55 2.48
N THR A 119 -6.87 13.69 2.47
CA THR A 119 -7.56 14.83 1.87
C THR A 119 -8.63 15.37 2.81
N GLY A 120 -8.59 16.66 3.13
CA GLY A 120 -9.52 17.25 4.09
C GLY A 120 -9.44 16.60 5.47
N SER A 121 -10.47 15.83 5.82
CA SER A 121 -10.57 15.05 7.07
C SER A 121 -10.61 13.54 6.81
N THR A 122 -10.36 13.11 5.56
CA THR A 122 -10.47 11.71 5.13
C THR A 122 -9.08 11.15 4.83
N LEU A 123 -8.85 9.92 5.24
CA LEU A 123 -7.79 9.05 4.76
C LEU A 123 -8.38 8.17 3.66
N ILE A 124 -7.76 8.16 2.51
CA ILE A 124 -8.03 7.23 1.43
C ILE A 124 -6.88 6.22 1.42
N ALA A 125 -7.21 4.94 1.61
CA ALA A 125 -6.26 3.85 1.50
C ALA A 125 -6.62 3.00 0.29
N ALA A 126 -5.63 2.68 -0.55
CA ALA A 126 -5.84 1.85 -1.72
C ALA A 126 -4.71 0.84 -1.88
N ASN A 127 -5.06 -0.38 -2.34
CA ASN A 127 -4.05 -1.39 -2.61
C ASN A 127 -4.39 -2.30 -3.80
N VAL A 128 -3.31 -2.82 -4.41
CA VAL A 128 -3.28 -3.97 -5.33
C VAL A 128 -2.10 -4.85 -4.91
N GLY A 129 -2.36 -6.12 -4.64
CA GLY A 129 -1.35 -7.05 -4.15
C GLY A 129 -1.53 -7.40 -2.68
N ASP A 130 -0.45 -7.76 -2.02
CA ASP A 130 -0.43 -8.27 -0.63
C ASP A 130 0.38 -7.42 0.35
N SER A 131 0.95 -6.31 -0.11
CA SER A 131 1.62 -5.31 0.74
C SER A 131 0.61 -4.68 1.71
N PRO A 132 0.76 -4.84 3.04
CA PRO A 132 -0.27 -4.45 4.00
C PRO A 132 -0.30 -2.95 4.28
N ILE A 133 -1.51 -2.46 4.56
CA ILE A 133 -1.76 -1.15 5.18
C ILE A 133 -2.45 -1.40 6.53
N TYR A 134 -1.77 -1.10 7.62
CA TYR A 134 -2.33 -1.20 8.97
C TYR A 134 -2.71 0.17 9.51
N LEU A 135 -3.85 0.25 10.20
CA LEU A 135 -4.24 1.35 11.06
C LEU A 135 -4.14 0.92 12.53
N ILE A 136 -3.55 1.76 13.35
CA ILE A 136 -3.58 1.62 14.81
C ILE A 136 -4.43 2.76 15.35
N HIS A 137 -5.63 2.42 15.82
CA HIS A 137 -6.62 3.34 16.39
C HIS A 137 -6.99 2.89 17.80
N ASP A 138 -6.90 3.79 18.78
CA ASP A 138 -7.19 3.51 20.19
C ASP A 138 -6.53 2.23 20.73
N GLY A 139 -5.29 1.95 20.29
CA GLY A 139 -4.53 0.77 20.68
C GLY A 139 -4.91 -0.52 19.96
N ASN A 140 -5.88 -0.50 19.06
CA ASN A 140 -6.26 -1.63 18.23
C ASN A 140 -5.57 -1.52 16.86
N LEU A 141 -5.05 -2.64 16.37
CA LEU A 141 -4.46 -2.72 15.04
C LEU A 141 -5.47 -3.36 14.08
N GLU A 142 -5.73 -2.68 12.99
CA GLU A 142 -6.66 -3.11 11.93
C GLU A 142 -5.93 -3.16 10.59
N LEU A 143 -6.18 -4.19 9.78
CA LEU A 143 -5.71 -4.28 8.41
C LEU A 143 -6.71 -3.54 7.51
N LEU A 144 -6.27 -2.45 6.86
CA LEU A 144 -7.11 -1.68 5.92
C LEU A 144 -7.06 -2.21 4.50
N SER A 145 -5.95 -2.82 4.10
CA SER A 145 -5.78 -3.38 2.76
C SER A 145 -6.45 -4.74 2.63
N VAL A 146 -6.88 -5.08 1.42
CA VAL A 146 -7.33 -6.43 1.06
C VAL A 146 -6.14 -7.21 0.51
N THR A 147 -5.87 -8.39 1.07
CA THR A 147 -4.74 -9.22 0.62
C THR A 147 -5.12 -10.00 -0.64
N HIS A 148 -4.47 -9.70 -1.77
CA HIS A 148 -4.73 -10.35 -3.06
C HIS A 148 -3.77 -11.52 -3.29
N THR A 149 -3.95 -12.58 -2.51
CA THR A 149 -3.24 -13.86 -2.70
C THR A 149 -4.22 -15.01 -2.83
N VAL A 150 -3.79 -16.06 -3.53
CA VAL A 150 -4.60 -17.28 -3.70
C VAL A 150 -5.09 -17.81 -2.34
N LEU A 151 -4.22 -17.80 -1.34
CA LEU A 151 -4.57 -18.27 0.01
C LEU A 151 -5.61 -17.37 0.68
N ALA A 152 -5.49 -16.04 0.56
CA ALA A 152 -6.42 -15.10 1.17
C ALA A 152 -7.82 -15.21 0.54
N GLU A 153 -7.89 -15.27 -0.79
CA GLU A 153 -9.15 -15.43 -1.51
C GLU A 153 -9.82 -16.77 -1.21
N GLN A 154 -9.05 -17.86 -1.13
CA GLN A 154 -9.61 -19.15 -0.75
C GLN A 154 -10.19 -19.14 0.66
N ARG A 155 -9.52 -18.51 1.61
CA ARG A 155 -10.01 -18.37 2.99
C ARG A 155 -11.30 -17.54 3.05
N ALA A 156 -11.39 -16.52 2.21
CA ALA A 156 -12.59 -15.70 2.12
C ALA A 156 -13.79 -16.47 1.53
N MET A 157 -13.55 -17.34 0.55
CA MET A 157 -14.60 -18.15 -0.09
C MET A 157 -15.07 -19.33 0.77
N ASP A 158 -14.17 -19.95 1.51
CA ASP A 158 -14.44 -21.13 2.33
C ASP A 158 -13.67 -21.08 3.66
N PRO A 159 -14.17 -20.31 4.65
CA PRO A 159 -13.50 -20.13 5.94
C PRO A 159 -13.33 -21.45 6.73
N ASP A 160 -14.21 -22.42 6.53
CA ASP A 160 -14.23 -23.70 7.23
C ASP A 160 -13.34 -24.76 6.57
N ASN A 161 -13.00 -24.58 5.30
CA ASN A 161 -12.20 -25.52 4.54
C ASN A 161 -10.71 -25.18 4.66
N THR A 162 -10.14 -25.56 5.78
CA THR A 162 -8.69 -25.39 6.06
C THR A 162 -7.79 -26.36 5.27
N LYS A 163 -8.19 -26.80 4.07
CA LYS A 163 -7.24 -27.52 3.21
C LYS A 163 -6.00 -26.68 3.06
N GLN A 164 -4.90 -27.17 3.65
CA GLN A 164 -3.60 -26.51 3.56
C GLN A 164 -3.19 -26.50 2.10
N LEU A 165 -3.34 -25.33 1.46
CA LEU A 165 -2.58 -25.06 0.25
C LEU A 165 -1.10 -25.21 0.57
N GLY A 166 -0.33 -25.77 -0.34
CA GLY A 166 1.13 -25.85 -0.21
C GLY A 166 1.72 -24.46 0.02
N ASN A 167 2.90 -24.42 0.59
CA ASN A 167 3.57 -23.13 0.89
C ASN A 167 3.78 -22.25 -0.34
N GLU A 168 3.82 -22.85 -1.53
CA GLU A 168 3.94 -22.17 -2.83
C GLU A 168 2.78 -21.22 -3.16
N PHE A 169 1.60 -21.44 -2.56
CA PHE A 169 0.41 -20.61 -2.81
C PHE A 169 0.27 -19.42 -1.85
N LYS A 170 1.08 -19.34 -0.80
CA LYS A 170 0.97 -18.30 0.23
C LYS A 170 1.25 -16.89 -0.31
N HIS A 171 2.23 -16.80 -1.20
CA HIS A 171 2.70 -15.54 -1.81
C HIS A 171 2.30 -15.41 -3.28
N MET A 172 1.45 -16.33 -3.78
CA MET A 172 0.97 -16.24 -5.16
C MET A 172 -0.09 -15.15 -5.27
N LEU A 173 0.27 -14.04 -5.89
CA LEU A 173 -0.63 -12.92 -6.10
C LEU A 173 -1.75 -13.26 -7.09
N THR A 174 -2.96 -12.85 -6.78
CA THR A 174 -4.12 -12.90 -7.68
C THR A 174 -4.30 -11.61 -8.44
N ARG A 175 -3.76 -10.50 -7.90
CA ARG A 175 -3.79 -9.18 -8.54
C ARG A 175 -2.44 -8.49 -8.34
N ALA A 176 -1.90 -7.95 -9.45
CA ALA A 176 -0.68 -7.14 -9.43
C ALA A 176 -0.72 -6.12 -10.56
N MET A 177 -0.04 -5.00 -10.36
CA MET A 177 0.13 -3.93 -11.34
C MET A 177 0.93 -4.44 -12.53
N GLY A 178 0.47 -4.11 -13.75
CA GLY A 178 1.19 -4.38 -15.00
C GLY A 178 1.06 -5.79 -15.57
N VAL A 179 0.51 -6.75 -14.82
CA VAL A 179 0.32 -8.14 -15.29
C VAL A 179 -0.78 -8.22 -16.34
N ASN A 180 -1.89 -7.53 -16.10
CA ASN A 180 -3.01 -7.44 -17.03
C ASN A 180 -3.18 -6.00 -17.51
N GLU A 181 -3.86 -5.82 -18.65
CA GLU A 181 -4.15 -4.49 -19.22
C GLU A 181 -4.94 -3.61 -18.23
N THR A 182 -5.85 -4.22 -17.48
CA THR A 182 -6.64 -3.56 -16.43
C THR A 182 -6.40 -4.23 -15.09
N VAL A 183 -6.56 -3.48 -14.00
CA VAL A 183 -6.42 -3.97 -12.64
C VAL A 183 -7.56 -3.44 -11.78
N GLN A 184 -8.01 -4.25 -10.84
CA GLN A 184 -8.96 -3.84 -9.82
C GLN A 184 -8.21 -3.54 -8.52
N ALA A 185 -8.30 -2.30 -8.05
CA ALA A 185 -7.80 -1.89 -6.74
C ALA A 185 -8.91 -1.93 -5.71
N ASP A 186 -8.56 -2.28 -4.47
CA ASP A 186 -9.45 -2.08 -3.32
C ASP A 186 -9.17 -0.71 -2.70
N ILE A 187 -10.24 0.04 -2.42
CA ILE A 187 -10.18 1.39 -1.86
C ILE A 187 -11.07 1.46 -0.62
N SER A 188 -10.56 2.10 0.42
CA SER A 188 -11.32 2.45 1.62
C SER A 188 -11.13 3.93 1.96
N GLU A 189 -12.21 4.55 2.44
CA GLU A 189 -12.22 5.94 2.90
C GLU A 189 -12.62 5.96 4.37
N ILE A 190 -11.72 6.43 5.22
CA ILE A 190 -11.92 6.45 6.66
C ILE A 190 -11.54 7.81 7.26
N GLN A 191 -12.07 8.08 8.43
CA GLN A 191 -11.67 9.24 9.21
C GLN A 191 -10.59 8.84 10.21
N CYS A 192 -9.47 9.59 10.21
CA CYS A 192 -8.43 9.42 11.20
C CYS A 192 -8.51 10.47 12.30
N PHE A 193 -8.00 10.11 13.47
CA PHE A 193 -8.01 10.94 14.66
C PHE A 193 -6.59 11.24 15.14
N LYS A 194 -6.47 12.24 16.02
CA LYS A 194 -5.20 12.51 16.69
C LYS A 194 -4.79 11.29 17.51
N GLY A 195 -3.58 10.84 17.30
CA GLY A 195 -3.02 9.67 17.97
C GLY A 195 -3.01 8.41 17.12
N ASP A 196 -3.79 8.39 16.03
CA ASP A 196 -3.76 7.27 15.10
C ASP A 196 -2.39 7.14 14.43
N MET A 197 -2.04 5.91 14.11
CA MET A 197 -0.81 5.58 13.41
C MET A 197 -1.11 4.67 12.24
N LEU A 198 -0.36 4.80 11.16
CA LEU A 198 -0.43 3.90 10.01
C LEU A 198 0.92 3.26 9.76
N VAL A 199 0.88 2.04 9.27
CA VAL A 199 2.05 1.31 8.80
C VAL A 199 1.73 0.75 7.42
N ILE A 200 2.55 1.09 6.44
CA ILE A 200 2.50 0.50 5.10
C ILE A 200 3.79 -0.31 4.95
N GLY A 201 3.70 -1.55 4.54
CA GLY A 201 4.88 -2.41 4.38
C GLY A 201 4.84 -3.22 3.09
N SER A 202 5.99 -3.78 2.68
CA SER A 202 6.05 -4.88 1.73
C SER A 202 5.89 -6.23 2.44
N ASP A 203 5.77 -7.30 1.69
CA ASP A 203 5.58 -8.65 2.24
C ASP A 203 6.77 -9.11 3.10
N GLY A 204 8.01 -8.71 2.76
CA GLY A 204 9.20 -9.01 3.54
C GLY A 204 9.17 -8.47 4.97
N LEU A 205 8.34 -7.46 5.26
CA LEU A 205 8.09 -7.02 6.62
C LEU A 205 7.26 -8.06 7.39
N ILE A 206 6.10 -8.44 6.84
CA ILE A 206 5.12 -9.28 7.52
C ILE A 206 5.47 -10.77 7.51
N GLU A 207 6.35 -11.21 6.62
CA GLU A 207 6.90 -12.56 6.69
C GLU A 207 7.67 -12.85 7.98
N LYS A 208 8.26 -11.83 8.58
CA LYS A 208 9.19 -11.97 9.71
C LYS A 208 8.68 -11.33 10.99
N ILE A 209 7.71 -10.41 10.93
CA ILE A 209 7.24 -9.64 12.07
C ILE A 209 5.72 -9.75 12.14
N THR A 210 5.19 -10.13 13.30
CA THR A 210 3.75 -10.24 13.47
C THR A 210 3.09 -8.85 13.59
N PRO A 211 1.80 -8.73 13.28
CA PRO A 211 1.07 -7.47 13.45
C PRO A 211 1.16 -6.90 14.87
N GLU A 212 1.16 -7.75 15.90
CA GLU A 212 1.27 -7.36 17.31
C GLU A 212 2.66 -6.73 17.61
N GLU A 213 3.73 -7.32 17.06
CA GLU A 213 5.09 -6.79 17.20
C GLU A 213 5.24 -5.44 16.46
N ILE A 214 4.63 -5.33 15.25
CA ILE A 214 4.57 -4.06 14.52
C ILE A 214 3.91 -3.00 15.40
N HIS A 215 2.74 -3.31 15.95
CA HIS A 215 2.01 -2.41 16.85
C HIS A 215 2.87 -1.99 18.04
N GLU A 216 3.50 -2.94 18.75
CA GLU A 216 4.33 -2.63 19.90
C GLU A 216 5.49 -1.68 19.59
N ILE A 217 6.18 -1.89 18.46
CA ILE A 217 7.31 -1.07 18.05
C ILE A 217 6.83 0.33 17.67
N VAL A 218 5.78 0.41 16.84
CA VAL A 218 5.26 1.68 16.32
C VAL A 218 4.64 2.51 17.44
N ALA A 219 3.94 1.92 18.40
CA ALA A 219 3.35 2.65 19.52
C ALA A 219 4.41 3.34 20.40
N LYS A 220 5.56 2.68 20.61
CA LYS A 220 6.60 3.13 21.53
C LYS A 220 7.60 4.11 20.93
N GLU A 221 7.84 4.04 19.60
CA GLU A 221 8.94 4.75 18.95
C GLU A 221 8.45 5.88 18.05
N LYS A 222 9.31 6.86 17.76
CA LYS A 222 9.07 7.82 16.68
C LYS A 222 9.13 7.11 15.32
N PRO A 223 8.48 7.63 14.25
CA PRO A 223 8.41 6.97 12.95
C PRO A 223 9.77 6.50 12.43
N GLU A 224 10.77 7.38 12.41
CA GLU A 224 12.11 7.03 11.90
C GLU A 224 12.75 5.87 12.67
N LYS A 225 12.64 5.89 14.00
CA LYS A 225 13.20 4.82 14.84
C LYS A 225 12.37 3.54 14.76
N ALA A 226 11.05 3.65 14.56
CA ALA A 226 10.17 2.51 14.33
C ALA A 226 10.53 1.80 13.02
N CYS A 227 10.66 2.55 11.91
CA CYS A 227 11.08 1.98 10.62
C CYS A 227 12.41 1.23 10.75
N ARG A 228 13.43 1.85 11.37
CA ARG A 228 14.73 1.20 11.56
C ARG A 228 14.63 -0.08 12.37
N LYS A 229 13.92 -0.05 13.51
CA LYS A 229 13.74 -1.25 14.34
C LYS A 229 13.02 -2.37 13.61
N LEU A 230 12.00 -2.05 12.81
CA LEU A 230 11.25 -3.03 12.04
C LEU A 230 12.13 -3.68 10.98
N VAL A 231 12.89 -2.88 10.21
CA VAL A 231 13.81 -3.40 9.19
C VAL A 231 14.93 -4.23 9.83
N ASP A 232 15.54 -3.73 10.90
CA ASP A 232 16.61 -4.44 11.62
C ASP A 232 16.10 -5.79 12.15
N LEU A 233 14.88 -5.83 12.70
CA LEU A 233 14.27 -7.06 13.23
C LEU A 233 13.97 -8.07 12.12
N SER A 234 13.44 -7.62 10.97
CA SER A 234 13.22 -8.49 9.81
C SER A 234 14.55 -9.10 9.33
N ASN A 235 15.60 -8.29 9.21
CA ASN A 235 16.93 -8.73 8.81
C ASN A 235 17.54 -9.71 9.82
N GLN A 236 17.43 -9.46 11.12
CA GLN A 236 17.88 -10.38 12.18
C GLN A 236 17.16 -11.74 12.13
N ARG A 237 15.92 -11.78 11.67
CA ARG A 237 15.13 -13.00 11.48
C ARG A 237 15.37 -13.68 10.13
N GLY A 238 16.39 -13.22 9.43
CA GLY A 238 16.89 -13.88 8.21
C GLY A 238 16.78 -13.09 6.94
N GLY A 239 16.00 -11.96 6.91
CA GLY A 239 15.92 -11.02 5.78
C GLY A 239 15.75 -11.73 4.44
N GLY A 240 14.72 -12.56 4.30
CA GLY A 240 14.52 -13.43 3.14
C GLY A 240 14.21 -12.67 1.87
N ASP A 241 13.62 -11.50 2.01
CA ASP A 241 13.22 -10.60 0.93
C ASP A 241 13.64 -9.15 1.18
N ASN A 242 13.36 -8.28 0.20
CA ASN A 242 13.40 -6.83 0.37
C ASN A 242 12.41 -6.43 1.47
N VAL A 243 12.74 -5.41 2.25
CA VAL A 243 11.93 -4.97 3.38
C VAL A 243 11.71 -3.48 3.29
N THR A 244 10.46 -3.10 3.05
CA THR A 244 10.07 -1.69 2.98
C THR A 244 8.99 -1.40 4.00
N VAL A 245 9.12 -0.28 4.71
CA VAL A 245 8.14 0.17 5.68
C VAL A 245 8.02 1.69 5.69
N VAL A 246 6.78 2.15 5.76
CA VAL A 246 6.43 3.55 6.02
C VAL A 246 5.59 3.61 7.28
N VAL A 247 5.96 4.48 8.21
CA VAL A 247 5.25 4.72 9.47
C VAL A 247 4.78 6.16 9.52
N LEU A 248 3.48 6.35 9.78
CA LEU A 248 2.84 7.65 9.91
C LEU A 248 2.25 7.79 11.32
N LYS A 249 2.41 8.97 11.96
CA LYS A 249 1.75 9.31 13.22
C LYS A 249 0.96 10.60 13.09
N ILE A 250 -0.33 10.55 13.36
CA ILE A 250 -1.23 11.69 13.27
C ILE A 250 -1.14 12.50 14.56
N LYS A 251 -0.45 13.66 14.49
CA LYS A 251 -0.24 14.55 15.64
C LYS A 251 -1.42 15.46 15.90
N ASN A 252 -2.13 15.85 14.83
CA ASN A 252 -3.29 16.70 14.93
C ASN A 252 -4.22 16.44 13.74
N ALA A 253 -5.52 16.33 14.01
CA ALA A 253 -6.56 16.28 12.99
C ALA A 253 -7.37 17.55 13.12
N LYS A 254 -7.57 18.32 12.02
CA LYS A 254 -8.54 19.41 12.05
C LYS A 254 -9.93 18.81 12.20
N SER A 255 -10.53 18.95 13.36
CA SER A 255 -11.92 18.59 13.60
C SER A 255 -12.82 19.36 12.62
N SER A 256 -13.43 18.68 11.67
CA SER A 256 -14.65 19.18 11.05
C SER A 256 -15.76 19.02 12.08
N LYS A 257 -16.35 20.13 12.51
CA LYS A 257 -17.56 20.09 13.32
C LYS A 257 -18.68 19.41 12.52
N GLY A 258 -19.06 18.22 12.92
CA GLY A 258 -20.31 17.58 12.52
C GLY A 258 -20.17 16.47 11.49
N GLY A 259 -20.41 15.25 11.93
CA GLY A 259 -20.67 14.10 11.09
C GLY A 259 -20.22 12.79 11.73
N PHE A 260 -21.14 12.15 12.41
CA PHE A 260 -21.01 10.74 12.77
C PHE A 260 -21.10 9.93 11.48
N PHE A 261 -19.96 9.57 10.89
CA PHE A 261 -19.95 8.64 9.77
C PHE A 261 -19.95 7.21 10.29
N LYS A 262 -21.00 6.49 9.91
CA LYS A 262 -21.11 5.04 10.10
C LYS A 262 -19.96 4.35 9.39
N PHE A 263 -19.28 3.49 10.13
CA PHE A 263 -18.39 2.46 9.62
C PHE A 263 -19.18 1.61 8.60
N LEU A 264 -18.93 1.77 7.32
CA LEU A 264 -19.43 0.88 6.27
C LEU A 264 -18.28 -0.05 5.87
N SER A 265 -18.08 -1.07 6.72
CA SER A 265 -17.41 -2.28 6.23
C SER A 265 -18.38 -2.97 5.27
N LYS A 266 -18.17 -2.80 3.97
CA LYS A 266 -18.69 -3.78 3.00
C LYS A 266 -17.74 -4.98 3.03
N ILE A 267 -17.95 -5.84 4.01
CA ILE A 267 -17.51 -7.22 3.94
C ILE A 267 -18.72 -7.99 3.40
N PHE A 268 -18.56 -8.59 2.24
CA PHE A 268 -19.40 -9.59 1.57
C PHE A 268 -20.83 -9.19 1.15
N ASN A 269 -21.01 -9.06 -0.13
CA ASN A 269 -21.97 -9.83 -0.93
C ASN A 269 -21.32 -10.29 -2.21
#